data_d3eba673914a2e269021208550751592
#
_entry.id   d3eba673914a2e269021208550751592
#
_cell.length_a   1.000
_cell.length_b   1.000
_cell.length_c   1.000
_cell.angle_alpha   90.00
_cell.angle_beta   90.00
_cell.angle_gamma   90.00
#
_symmetry.space_group_name_H-M   'P 1'
#
loop_
_entity.id
_entity.type
_entity.pdbx_description
1 polymer ?
#
loop_
_entity_poly.entity_id
_entity_poly.type
_entity_poly.pdbx_seq_one_letter_code
_entity_poly.pdbx_strand_id
1 'polypeptide(L)'
;PGPTRNPHNPAHTPGGSSSGSAAAIGAGLCSLALGTQTIGSITRPAAFCGAVGYKPSYDRVSRAGVIPLSPSGDHIGSFARDVAGAALAAAVLVAAWDSAAAGSRPPRARLGIPVGDYLQRATAEGRTHFRTTCDHLEKTGFEIKSVASMSDFDAIYARHNLLVAAETAQVHAQWFAQYGESYHQKTADLIQHGQTVSRADLAVALNGREQLRGELTALMEANQIDIWISPSAPGAAPQGLDSTGDPVMNLPWTHSGLPTI
;
A
#
# COMPACT_ATOMS: atom_id res chain seq x y z
N PRO A 1 -18.54 -14.78 -11.08
CA PRO A 1 -18.13 -15.06 -9.71
C PRO A 1 -18.85 -14.10 -8.75
N GLY A 2 -19.16 -14.59 -7.53
CA GLY A 2 -19.80 -13.79 -6.50
C GLY A 2 -18.82 -12.85 -5.77
N PRO A 3 -19.31 -12.04 -4.81
CA PRO A 3 -18.48 -11.13 -4.04
C PRO A 3 -17.52 -11.91 -3.12
N THR A 4 -16.25 -11.47 -3.09
CA THR A 4 -15.25 -12.01 -2.17
C THR A 4 -15.55 -11.54 -0.74
N ARG A 5 -15.45 -12.44 0.23
CA ARG A 5 -15.71 -12.17 1.64
C ARG A 5 -14.46 -12.35 2.48
N ASN A 6 -14.39 -11.70 3.63
CA ASN A 6 -13.31 -11.90 4.58
C ASN A 6 -13.33 -13.32 5.14
N PRO A 7 -12.23 -14.08 5.10
CA PRO A 7 -12.20 -15.47 5.55
C PRO A 7 -12.41 -15.64 7.05
N HIS A 8 -12.10 -14.60 7.86
CA HIS A 8 -12.28 -14.63 9.31
C HIS A 8 -13.69 -14.24 9.75
N ASN A 9 -14.36 -13.38 8.95
CA ASN A 9 -15.75 -13.00 9.18
C ASN A 9 -16.43 -12.64 7.85
N PRO A 10 -17.27 -13.52 7.28
CA PRO A 10 -17.92 -13.31 5.99
C PRO A 10 -18.88 -12.11 5.92
N ALA A 11 -19.24 -11.50 7.06
CA ALA A 11 -20.02 -10.26 7.09
C ALA A 11 -19.17 -9.02 6.85
N HIS A 12 -17.84 -9.15 6.79
CA HIS A 12 -16.89 -8.05 6.60
C HIS A 12 -16.19 -8.10 5.24
N THR A 13 -15.71 -6.96 4.80
CA THR A 13 -14.90 -6.85 3.59
C THR A 13 -13.55 -7.54 3.76
N PRO A 14 -13.03 -8.24 2.73
CA PRO A 14 -11.65 -8.73 2.72
C PRO A 14 -10.64 -7.62 2.43
N GLY A 15 -11.08 -6.38 2.24
CA GLY A 15 -10.28 -5.32 1.66
C GLY A 15 -10.20 -5.41 0.14
N GLY A 16 -9.32 -4.61 -0.48
CA GLY A 16 -9.14 -4.59 -1.93
C GLY A 16 -8.10 -3.56 -2.39
N SER A 17 -7.83 -3.54 -3.70
CA SER A 17 -8.55 -4.24 -4.79
C SER A 17 -8.13 -5.70 -4.99
N SER A 18 -7.00 -6.17 -4.43
CA SER A 18 -6.56 -7.56 -4.53
C SER A 18 -7.33 -8.48 -3.54
N SER A 19 -8.65 -8.34 -3.49
CA SER A 19 -9.55 -9.00 -2.53
C SER A 19 -9.44 -10.53 -2.58
N GLY A 20 -9.49 -11.11 -3.78
CA GLY A 20 -9.44 -12.56 -3.98
C GLY A 20 -8.12 -13.16 -3.53
N SER A 21 -7.00 -12.51 -3.86
CA SER A 21 -5.65 -12.97 -3.48
C SER A 21 -5.48 -13.00 -1.96
N ALA A 22 -5.83 -11.91 -1.28
CA ALA A 22 -5.73 -11.83 0.17
C ALA A 22 -6.64 -12.85 0.87
N ALA A 23 -7.90 -12.95 0.43
CA ALA A 23 -8.86 -13.90 1.00
C ALA A 23 -8.42 -15.36 0.79
N ALA A 24 -7.87 -15.69 -0.38
CA ALA A 24 -7.38 -17.04 -0.67
C ALA A 24 -6.22 -17.45 0.25
N ILE A 25 -5.27 -16.53 0.49
CA ILE A 25 -4.16 -16.74 1.43
C ILE A 25 -4.70 -16.87 2.86
N GLY A 26 -5.54 -15.93 3.31
CA GLY A 26 -6.11 -15.94 4.67
C GLY A 26 -6.98 -17.20 4.95
N ALA A 27 -7.66 -17.70 3.93
CA ALA A 27 -8.42 -18.96 4.01
C ALA A 27 -7.56 -20.22 3.87
N GLY A 28 -6.26 -20.12 3.59
CA GLY A 28 -5.37 -21.26 3.37
C GLY A 28 -5.60 -22.01 2.05
N LEU A 29 -6.27 -21.39 1.07
CA LEU A 29 -6.57 -22.00 -0.23
C LEU A 29 -5.36 -22.07 -1.17
N CYS A 30 -4.37 -21.21 -0.97
CA CYS A 30 -3.10 -21.24 -1.67
C CYS A 30 -1.96 -20.74 -0.77
N SER A 31 -0.72 -21.05 -1.16
CA SER A 31 0.48 -20.65 -0.39
C SER A 31 1.01 -19.28 -0.79
N LEU A 32 0.74 -18.88 -2.03
CA LEU A 32 1.20 -17.63 -2.64
C LEU A 32 0.15 -17.10 -3.60
N ALA A 33 -0.04 -15.79 -3.63
CA ALA A 33 -0.86 -15.09 -4.62
C ALA A 33 -0.20 -13.79 -5.04
N LEU A 34 -0.45 -13.36 -6.28
CA LEU A 34 -0.02 -12.05 -6.77
C LEU A 34 -1.08 -11.00 -6.49
N GLY A 35 -0.65 -9.77 -6.41
CA GLY A 35 -1.53 -8.61 -6.33
C GLY A 35 -0.89 -7.35 -6.89
N THR A 36 -1.70 -6.31 -7.02
CA THR A 36 -1.26 -4.99 -7.45
C THR A 36 -1.63 -3.95 -6.41
N GLN A 37 -0.82 -2.91 -6.31
CA GLN A 37 -1.12 -1.77 -5.42
C GLN A 37 -0.81 -0.46 -6.12
N THR A 38 -1.84 0.37 -6.23
CA THR A 38 -1.74 1.75 -6.68
C THR A 38 -1.88 2.72 -5.50
N ILE A 39 -2.64 2.34 -4.46
CA ILE A 39 -2.77 3.10 -3.19
C ILE A 39 -2.49 2.18 -2.00
N GLY A 40 -3.35 1.19 -1.75
CA GLY A 40 -3.26 0.28 -0.60
C GLY A 40 -3.69 -1.16 -0.91
N SER A 41 -3.71 -1.54 -2.18
CA SER A 41 -4.43 -2.73 -2.66
C SER A 41 -3.71 -4.07 -2.42
N ILE A 42 -2.53 -4.07 -1.79
CA ILE A 42 -1.84 -5.27 -1.28
C ILE A 42 -1.87 -5.25 0.25
N THR A 43 -1.32 -4.22 0.86
CA THR A 43 -1.07 -4.19 2.31
C THR A 43 -2.36 -4.12 3.12
N ARG A 44 -3.37 -3.35 2.66
CA ARG A 44 -4.66 -3.28 3.33
C ARG A 44 -5.44 -4.60 3.32
N PRO A 45 -5.71 -5.26 2.17
CA PRO A 45 -6.40 -6.55 2.19
C PRO A 45 -5.58 -7.64 2.89
N ALA A 46 -4.25 -7.59 2.88
CA ALA A 46 -3.42 -8.48 3.67
C ALA A 46 -3.71 -8.34 5.17
N ALA A 47 -3.75 -7.09 5.68
CA ALA A 47 -4.08 -6.81 7.07
C ALA A 47 -5.48 -7.31 7.45
N PHE A 48 -6.49 -7.11 6.59
CA PHE A 48 -7.86 -7.54 6.86
C PHE A 48 -8.04 -9.05 6.81
N CYS A 49 -7.25 -9.75 6.01
CA CYS A 49 -7.35 -11.21 5.84
C CYS A 49 -6.32 -12.01 6.65
N GLY A 50 -5.48 -11.36 7.48
CA GLY A 50 -4.45 -12.05 8.26
C GLY A 50 -3.37 -12.70 7.40
N ALA A 51 -3.00 -12.07 6.29
CA ALA A 51 -1.94 -12.49 5.39
C ALA A 51 -0.77 -11.51 5.46
N VAL A 52 0.41 -11.94 5.01
CA VAL A 52 1.54 -11.06 4.74
C VAL A 52 1.43 -10.54 3.30
N GLY A 53 1.32 -9.22 3.15
CA GLY A 53 1.29 -8.56 1.85
C GLY A 53 2.58 -7.79 1.61
N TYR A 54 3.36 -8.19 0.62
CA TYR A 54 4.62 -7.53 0.26
C TYR A 54 4.46 -6.68 -0.99
N LYS A 55 4.67 -5.38 -0.85
CA LYS A 55 4.80 -4.40 -1.92
C LYS A 55 6.28 -4.01 -2.02
N PRO A 56 7.02 -4.42 -3.05
CA PRO A 56 8.41 -4.01 -3.24
C PRO A 56 8.54 -2.50 -3.48
N SER A 57 9.76 -2.00 -3.49
CA SER A 57 10.04 -0.65 -3.99
C SER A 57 9.51 -0.49 -5.42
N TYR A 58 9.16 0.73 -5.77
CA TYR A 58 8.65 1.04 -7.11
C TYR A 58 9.62 0.51 -8.19
N ASP A 59 9.02 -0.10 -9.24
CA ASP A 59 9.70 -0.62 -10.43
C ASP A 59 10.68 -1.80 -10.18
N ARG A 60 10.65 -2.45 -9.01
CA ARG A 60 11.47 -3.64 -8.73
C ARG A 60 10.86 -4.94 -9.26
N VAL A 61 9.58 -4.95 -9.56
CA VAL A 61 8.86 -6.05 -10.23
C VAL A 61 8.27 -5.52 -11.52
N SER A 62 8.51 -6.23 -12.63
CA SER A 62 8.01 -5.84 -13.95
C SER A 62 6.48 -5.78 -13.98
N ARG A 63 5.97 -4.72 -14.59
CA ARG A 63 4.53 -4.53 -14.84
C ARG A 63 4.10 -4.96 -16.25
N ALA A 64 5.01 -5.58 -17.01
CA ALA A 64 4.69 -6.07 -18.36
C ALA A 64 3.57 -7.11 -18.31
N GLY A 65 2.56 -6.95 -19.17
CA GLY A 65 1.39 -7.83 -19.24
C GLY A 65 0.30 -7.52 -18.20
N VAL A 66 0.46 -6.48 -17.39
CA VAL A 66 -0.57 -6.01 -16.46
C VAL A 66 -1.26 -4.78 -17.05
N ILE A 67 -2.59 -4.74 -17.02
CA ILE A 67 -3.35 -3.55 -17.41
C ILE A 67 -3.05 -2.43 -16.41
N PRO A 68 -2.44 -1.31 -16.84
CA PRO A 68 -2.06 -0.26 -15.92
C PRO A 68 -3.28 0.55 -15.47
N LEU A 69 -3.23 1.07 -14.24
CA LEU A 69 -4.14 2.09 -13.75
C LEU A 69 -3.41 3.45 -13.66
N SER A 70 -2.29 3.48 -12.96
CA SER A 70 -1.45 4.66 -12.79
C SER A 70 0.02 4.22 -12.90
N PRO A 71 0.65 4.37 -14.07
CA PRO A 71 2.00 3.86 -14.32
C PRO A 71 3.04 4.29 -13.28
N SER A 72 2.92 5.49 -12.71
CA SER A 72 3.80 5.96 -11.63
C SER A 72 3.44 5.40 -10.26
N GLY A 73 2.18 4.99 -10.05
CA GLY A 73 1.68 4.49 -8.77
C GLY A 73 1.64 2.97 -8.67
N ASP A 74 1.53 2.27 -9.81
CA ASP A 74 1.30 0.83 -9.83
C ASP A 74 2.52 0.03 -9.37
N HIS A 75 2.29 -0.87 -8.42
CA HIS A 75 3.26 -1.85 -7.95
C HIS A 75 2.69 -3.24 -8.12
N ILE A 76 3.54 -4.18 -8.50
CA ILE A 76 3.25 -5.61 -8.43
C ILE A 76 3.88 -6.14 -7.15
N GLY A 77 3.14 -6.98 -6.44
CA GLY A 77 3.63 -7.62 -5.22
C GLY A 77 2.94 -8.95 -4.96
N SER A 78 3.07 -9.44 -3.76
CA SER A 78 2.62 -10.77 -3.40
C SER A 78 1.93 -10.82 -2.04
N PHE A 79 1.14 -11.87 -1.88
CA PHE A 79 0.56 -12.30 -0.61
C PHE A 79 1.10 -13.67 -0.26
N ALA A 80 1.44 -13.87 1.00
CA ALA A 80 1.88 -15.14 1.55
C ALA A 80 1.30 -15.34 2.95
N ARG A 81 1.43 -16.54 3.49
CA ARG A 81 0.97 -16.86 4.87
C ARG A 81 1.90 -16.29 5.92
N ASP A 82 3.17 -16.13 5.57
CA ASP A 82 4.24 -15.66 6.45
C ASP A 82 5.32 -14.89 5.68
N VAL A 83 6.27 -14.31 6.41
CA VAL A 83 7.38 -13.54 5.84
C VAL A 83 8.31 -14.41 5.01
N ALA A 84 8.51 -15.68 5.36
CA ALA A 84 9.36 -16.59 4.61
C ALA A 84 8.77 -16.86 3.21
N GLY A 85 7.46 -17.07 3.13
CA GLY A 85 6.74 -17.19 1.85
C GLY A 85 6.83 -15.90 1.01
N ALA A 86 6.69 -14.73 1.64
CA ALA A 86 6.86 -13.45 0.96
C ALA A 86 8.30 -13.26 0.42
N ALA A 87 9.31 -13.70 1.17
CA ALA A 87 10.71 -13.66 0.73
C ALA A 87 10.98 -14.60 -0.46
N LEU A 88 10.38 -15.80 -0.47
CA LEU A 88 10.46 -16.71 -1.61
C LEU A 88 9.82 -16.10 -2.87
N ALA A 89 8.65 -15.45 -2.73
CA ALA A 89 8.03 -14.73 -3.83
C ALA A 89 8.91 -13.59 -4.34
N ALA A 90 9.49 -12.81 -3.43
CA ALA A 90 10.40 -11.72 -3.77
C ALA A 90 11.63 -12.20 -4.53
N ALA A 91 12.21 -13.34 -4.14
CA ALA A 91 13.38 -13.94 -4.81
C ALA A 91 13.12 -14.30 -6.29
N VAL A 92 11.86 -14.58 -6.64
CA VAL A 92 11.48 -14.90 -8.02
C VAL A 92 11.05 -13.65 -8.80
N LEU A 93 10.35 -12.72 -8.14
CA LEU A 93 9.67 -11.60 -8.81
C LEU A 93 10.52 -10.34 -8.88
N VAL A 94 11.36 -10.09 -7.87
CA VAL A 94 12.12 -8.84 -7.74
C VAL A 94 13.38 -8.91 -8.57
N ALA A 95 13.56 -7.96 -9.49
CA ALA A 95 14.77 -7.86 -10.27
C ALA A 95 16.01 -7.67 -9.37
N ALA A 96 17.06 -8.39 -9.67
CA ALA A 96 18.33 -8.37 -8.92
C ALA A 96 18.13 -8.59 -7.39
N TRP A 97 17.34 -9.60 -7.04
CA TRP A 97 17.18 -10.02 -5.65
C TRP A 97 18.51 -10.56 -5.10
N ASP A 98 18.94 -10.02 -3.97
CA ASP A 98 20.14 -10.51 -3.26
C ASP A 98 19.72 -11.49 -2.16
N SER A 99 19.81 -12.78 -2.47
CA SER A 99 19.49 -13.86 -1.53
C SER A 99 20.48 -13.93 -0.34
N ALA A 100 21.72 -13.49 -0.52
CA ALA A 100 22.70 -13.48 0.56
C ALA A 100 22.38 -12.39 1.58
N ALA A 101 22.06 -11.18 1.10
CA ALA A 101 21.60 -10.09 1.96
C ALA A 101 20.28 -10.45 2.66
N ALA A 102 19.33 -11.06 1.95
CA ALA A 102 18.07 -11.49 2.52
C ALA A 102 18.20 -12.59 3.59
N GLY A 103 19.20 -13.44 3.48
CA GLY A 103 19.53 -14.49 4.46
C GLY A 103 20.36 -14.00 5.64
N SER A 104 20.94 -12.80 5.57
CA SER A 104 21.68 -12.22 6.68
C SER A 104 20.73 -11.84 7.82
N ARG A 105 21.17 -12.05 9.08
CA ARG A 105 20.44 -11.61 10.25
C ARG A 105 21.02 -10.25 10.66
N PRO A 106 20.42 -9.13 10.27
CA PRO A 106 20.91 -7.81 10.64
C PRO A 106 20.85 -7.63 12.17
N PRO A 107 21.61 -6.68 12.71
CA PRO A 107 21.38 -6.20 14.07
C PRO A 107 19.89 -5.86 14.24
N ARG A 108 19.39 -5.88 15.49
CA ARG A 108 18.00 -5.52 15.78
C ARG A 108 17.70 -4.12 15.23
N ALA A 109 16.73 -4.03 14.34
CA ALA A 109 16.35 -2.77 13.68
C ALA A 109 15.79 -1.77 14.68
N ARG A 110 16.11 -0.50 14.50
CA ARG A 110 15.50 0.62 15.21
C ARG A 110 14.27 1.06 14.42
N LEU A 111 13.13 1.15 15.10
CA LEU A 111 11.84 1.39 14.48
C LEU A 111 11.43 2.86 14.64
N GLY A 112 10.83 3.44 13.61
CA GLY A 112 10.28 4.79 13.63
C GLY A 112 8.77 4.79 13.50
N ILE A 113 8.07 5.54 14.34
CA ILE A 113 6.64 5.80 14.19
C ILE A 113 6.47 7.19 13.58
N PRO A 114 5.85 7.31 12.39
CA PRO A 114 5.55 8.60 11.78
C PRO A 114 4.38 9.26 12.52
N VAL A 115 4.69 10.16 13.46
CA VAL A 115 3.67 10.88 14.23
C VAL A 115 3.28 12.19 13.55
N GLY A 116 2.04 12.62 13.76
CA GLY A 116 1.43 13.80 13.15
C GLY A 116 0.08 13.48 12.55
N ASP A 117 -0.35 14.30 11.58
CA ASP A 117 -1.67 14.22 10.94
C ASP A 117 -1.91 12.87 10.25
N TYR A 118 -0.86 12.28 9.69
CA TYR A 118 -0.93 10.94 9.12
C TYR A 118 -1.43 9.89 10.11
N LEU A 119 -0.81 9.80 11.30
CA LEU A 119 -1.19 8.77 12.28
C LEU A 119 -2.59 9.00 12.85
N GLN A 120 -3.06 10.26 12.88
CA GLN A 120 -4.42 10.61 13.32
C GLN A 120 -5.50 10.12 12.34
N ARG A 121 -5.16 9.72 11.12
CA ARG A 121 -6.10 9.09 10.16
C ARG A 121 -6.53 7.69 10.58
N ALA A 122 -5.78 7.03 11.46
CA ALA A 122 -6.22 5.79 12.09
C ALA A 122 -7.34 6.09 13.11
N THR A 123 -8.30 5.18 13.21
CA THR A 123 -9.36 5.25 14.23
C THR A 123 -8.79 5.14 15.64
N ALA A 124 -9.56 5.52 16.64
CA ALA A 124 -9.14 5.36 18.04
C ALA A 124 -8.79 3.90 18.37
N GLU A 125 -9.59 2.95 17.89
CA GLU A 125 -9.34 1.51 18.01
C GLU A 125 -8.03 1.11 17.31
N GLY A 126 -7.85 1.53 16.04
CA GLY A 126 -6.63 1.26 15.26
C GLY A 126 -5.38 1.80 15.94
N ARG A 127 -5.41 3.02 16.46
CA ARG A 127 -4.29 3.60 17.24
C ARG A 127 -4.02 2.84 18.52
N THR A 128 -5.07 2.40 19.23
CA THR A 128 -4.91 1.62 20.46
C THR A 128 -4.27 0.27 20.17
N HIS A 129 -4.73 -0.44 19.16
CA HIS A 129 -4.13 -1.71 18.73
C HIS A 129 -2.67 -1.53 18.30
N PHE A 130 -2.38 -0.51 17.51
CA PHE A 130 -1.01 -0.19 17.08
C PHE A 130 -0.09 0.11 18.26
N ARG A 131 -0.56 0.88 19.24
CA ARG A 131 0.21 1.14 20.49
C ARG A 131 0.50 -0.15 21.24
N THR A 132 -0.48 -1.03 21.42
CA THR A 132 -0.29 -2.35 22.04
C THR A 132 0.78 -3.17 21.30
N THR A 133 0.80 -3.10 19.98
CA THR A 133 1.82 -3.75 19.15
C THR A 133 3.20 -3.15 19.39
N CYS A 134 3.30 -1.82 19.46
CA CYS A 134 4.56 -1.13 19.79
C CYS A 134 5.07 -1.51 21.20
N ASP A 135 4.19 -1.52 22.20
CA ASP A 135 4.54 -1.92 23.59
C ASP A 135 5.08 -3.37 23.63
N HIS A 136 4.52 -4.25 22.79
CA HIS A 136 5.01 -5.62 22.67
C HIS A 136 6.40 -5.68 22.03
N LEU A 137 6.63 -4.93 20.96
CA LEU A 137 7.93 -4.83 20.29
C LEU A 137 9.01 -4.29 21.24
N GLU A 138 8.71 -3.24 22.03
CA GLU A 138 9.64 -2.70 23.03
C GLU A 138 9.98 -3.72 24.10
N LYS A 139 8.99 -4.46 24.63
CA LYS A 139 9.20 -5.55 25.59
C LYS A 139 10.07 -6.69 25.03
N THR A 140 10.05 -6.90 23.72
CA THR A 140 10.96 -7.85 23.06
C THR A 140 12.32 -7.21 22.71
N GLY A 141 12.52 -5.94 23.07
CA GLY A 141 13.78 -5.18 23.06
C GLY A 141 14.04 -4.43 21.76
N PHE A 142 13.03 -4.13 20.94
CA PHE A 142 13.17 -3.15 19.87
C PHE A 142 13.23 -1.73 20.44
N GLU A 143 14.11 -0.90 19.87
CA GLU A 143 14.08 0.54 20.10
C GLU A 143 13.06 1.18 19.17
N ILE A 144 12.10 1.94 19.71
CA ILE A 144 11.06 2.63 18.93
C ILE A 144 11.15 4.13 19.18
N LYS A 145 11.18 4.92 18.11
CA LYS A 145 11.21 6.38 18.13
C LYS A 145 9.97 6.97 17.47
N SER A 146 9.35 7.94 18.12
CA SER A 146 8.33 8.78 17.48
C SER A 146 8.99 9.91 16.70
N VAL A 147 8.72 10.02 15.42
CA VAL A 147 9.33 10.99 14.52
C VAL A 147 8.24 11.81 13.83
N ALA A 148 8.23 13.13 14.05
CA ALA A 148 7.33 14.02 13.33
C ALA A 148 7.62 13.96 11.84
N SER A 149 6.59 13.69 11.03
CA SER A 149 6.72 13.51 9.57
C SER A 149 5.41 13.84 8.88
N MET A 150 5.49 14.08 7.57
CA MET A 150 4.30 14.30 6.74
C MET A 150 3.39 15.40 7.30
N SER A 151 3.96 16.55 7.70
CA SER A 151 3.20 17.70 8.24
C SER A 151 2.21 18.30 7.22
N ASP A 152 2.39 18.01 5.93
CA ASP A 152 1.49 18.39 4.83
C ASP A 152 0.66 17.19 4.33
N PHE A 153 0.28 16.26 5.21
CA PHE A 153 -0.35 14.99 4.82
C PHE A 153 -1.55 15.15 3.88
N ASP A 154 -2.38 16.18 4.09
CA ASP A 154 -3.51 16.45 3.19
C ASP A 154 -3.07 16.82 1.77
N ALA A 155 -1.96 17.52 1.64
CA ALA A 155 -1.38 17.82 0.33
C ALA A 155 -0.76 16.57 -0.32
N ILE A 156 -0.11 15.70 0.45
CA ILE A 156 0.38 14.39 -0.03
C ILE A 156 -0.80 13.55 -0.53
N TYR A 157 -1.88 13.50 0.23
CA TYR A 157 -3.09 12.77 -0.11
C TYR A 157 -3.72 13.29 -1.41
N ALA A 158 -3.87 14.61 -1.52
CA ALA A 158 -4.42 15.26 -2.72
C ALA A 158 -3.55 15.02 -3.95
N ARG A 159 -2.23 15.19 -3.84
CA ARG A 159 -1.28 14.94 -4.93
C ARG A 159 -1.35 13.50 -5.44
N HIS A 160 -1.42 12.52 -4.54
CA HIS A 160 -1.51 11.13 -4.94
C HIS A 160 -2.79 10.81 -5.70
N ASN A 161 -3.94 11.27 -5.20
CA ASN A 161 -5.22 11.04 -5.86
C ASN A 161 -5.31 11.74 -7.22
N LEU A 162 -4.77 12.94 -7.33
CA LEU A 162 -4.68 13.67 -8.60
C LEU A 162 -3.80 12.92 -9.61
N LEU A 163 -2.63 12.42 -9.17
CA LEU A 163 -1.74 11.62 -9.99
C LEU A 163 -2.45 10.38 -10.54
N VAL A 164 -3.10 9.62 -9.65
CA VAL A 164 -3.83 8.40 -10.04
C VAL A 164 -4.94 8.73 -11.03
N ALA A 165 -5.73 9.78 -10.81
CA ALA A 165 -6.80 10.18 -11.71
C ALA A 165 -6.26 10.57 -13.09
N ALA A 166 -5.24 11.44 -13.13
CA ALA A 166 -4.65 11.92 -14.39
C ALA A 166 -4.05 10.78 -15.23
N GLU A 167 -3.28 9.91 -14.60
CA GLU A 167 -2.68 8.77 -15.31
C GLU A 167 -3.72 7.74 -15.74
N THR A 168 -4.74 7.48 -14.91
CA THR A 168 -5.86 6.62 -15.30
C THR A 168 -6.56 7.16 -16.54
N ALA A 169 -6.81 8.46 -16.61
CA ALA A 169 -7.41 9.08 -17.78
C ALA A 169 -6.55 8.94 -19.04
N GLN A 170 -5.23 9.06 -18.92
CA GLN A 170 -4.30 8.88 -20.04
C GLN A 170 -4.25 7.43 -20.53
N VAL A 171 -4.11 6.49 -19.60
CA VAL A 171 -4.02 5.06 -19.91
C VAL A 171 -5.29 4.55 -20.57
N HIS A 172 -6.44 4.94 -20.04
CA HIS A 172 -7.73 4.44 -20.51
C HIS A 172 -8.37 5.29 -21.62
N ALA A 173 -7.68 6.32 -22.12
CA ALA A 173 -8.27 7.29 -23.07
C ALA A 173 -8.96 6.62 -24.27
N GLN A 174 -8.28 5.68 -24.94
CA GLN A 174 -8.82 5.01 -26.13
C GLN A 174 -9.95 4.03 -25.76
N TRP A 175 -9.75 3.22 -24.73
CA TRP A 175 -10.77 2.26 -24.29
C TRP A 175 -12.01 2.96 -23.74
N PHE A 176 -11.83 4.05 -23.02
CA PHE A 176 -12.94 4.82 -22.47
C PHE A 176 -13.76 5.52 -23.56
N ALA A 177 -13.10 6.03 -24.60
CA ALA A 177 -13.79 6.60 -25.75
C ALA A 177 -14.63 5.56 -26.51
N GLN A 178 -14.17 4.30 -26.57
CA GLN A 178 -14.85 3.23 -27.29
C GLN A 178 -15.86 2.46 -26.45
N TYR A 179 -15.59 2.27 -25.15
CA TYR A 179 -16.34 1.36 -24.27
C TYR A 179 -16.75 2.03 -22.96
N GLY A 180 -16.90 3.35 -22.91
CA GLY A 180 -17.18 4.11 -21.70
C GLY A 180 -18.39 3.59 -20.93
N GLU A 181 -19.45 3.18 -21.62
CA GLU A 181 -20.67 2.63 -21.01
C GLU A 181 -20.45 1.27 -20.31
N SER A 182 -19.38 0.55 -20.63
CA SER A 182 -19.03 -0.72 -20.00
C SER A 182 -18.18 -0.57 -18.74
N TYR A 183 -17.71 0.65 -18.46
CA TYR A 183 -16.94 0.92 -17.26
C TYR A 183 -17.84 1.00 -16.03
N HIS A 184 -17.36 0.46 -14.90
CA HIS A 184 -18.01 0.69 -13.63
C HIS A 184 -18.01 2.20 -13.31
N GLN A 185 -19.12 2.74 -12.79
CA GLN A 185 -19.31 4.18 -12.56
C GLN A 185 -18.13 4.83 -11.83
N LYS A 186 -17.64 4.24 -10.73
CA LYS A 186 -16.49 4.77 -9.98
C LYS A 186 -15.21 4.90 -10.80
N THR A 187 -14.99 4.00 -11.77
CA THR A 187 -13.83 4.08 -12.67
C THR A 187 -14.06 5.14 -13.74
N ALA A 188 -15.27 5.25 -14.25
CA ALA A 188 -15.64 6.31 -15.18
C ALA A 188 -15.48 7.70 -14.55
N ASP A 189 -15.95 7.89 -13.32
CA ASP A 189 -15.79 9.14 -12.56
C ASP A 189 -14.31 9.50 -12.35
N LEU A 190 -13.47 8.51 -12.02
CA LEU A 190 -12.02 8.69 -11.88
C LEU A 190 -11.37 9.16 -13.18
N ILE A 191 -11.73 8.53 -14.31
CA ILE A 191 -11.24 8.91 -15.64
C ILE A 191 -11.68 10.33 -16.01
N GLN A 192 -12.97 10.65 -15.82
CA GLN A 192 -13.51 11.97 -16.10
C GLN A 192 -12.85 13.06 -15.25
N HIS A 193 -12.63 12.80 -13.95
CA HIS A 193 -11.86 13.69 -13.10
C HIS A 193 -10.43 13.86 -13.62
N GLY A 194 -9.75 12.76 -13.98
CA GLY A 194 -8.39 12.81 -14.52
C GLY A 194 -8.24 13.61 -15.81
N GLN A 195 -9.29 13.64 -16.66
CA GLN A 195 -9.32 14.46 -17.89
C GLN A 195 -9.29 15.97 -17.61
N THR A 196 -9.67 16.41 -16.40
CA THR A 196 -9.65 17.81 -16.00
C THR A 196 -8.28 18.25 -15.43
N VAL A 197 -7.38 17.32 -15.15
CA VAL A 197 -6.08 17.60 -14.53
C VAL A 197 -5.13 18.22 -15.55
N SER A 198 -4.54 19.36 -15.21
CA SER A 198 -3.55 20.02 -16.07
C SER A 198 -2.21 19.26 -16.09
N ARG A 199 -1.45 19.44 -17.17
CA ARG A 199 -0.07 18.89 -17.25
C ARG A 199 0.84 19.44 -16.17
N ALA A 200 0.64 20.70 -15.76
CA ALA A 200 1.42 21.33 -14.71
C ALA A 200 1.13 20.69 -13.35
N ASP A 201 -0.14 20.46 -13.02
CA ASP A 201 -0.52 19.82 -11.76
C ASP A 201 -0.04 18.36 -11.69
N LEU A 202 -0.11 17.64 -12.82
CA LEU A 202 0.45 16.28 -12.90
C LEU A 202 1.96 16.29 -12.66
N ALA A 203 2.69 17.24 -13.24
CA ALA A 203 4.14 17.37 -13.02
C ALA A 203 4.47 17.66 -11.55
N VAL A 204 3.71 18.53 -10.89
CA VAL A 204 3.85 18.80 -9.44
C VAL A 204 3.59 17.53 -8.63
N ALA A 205 2.55 16.75 -8.97
CA ALA A 205 2.24 15.53 -8.27
C ALA A 205 3.33 14.44 -8.44
N LEU A 206 3.90 14.32 -9.64
CA LEU A 206 5.04 13.43 -9.92
C LEU A 206 6.28 13.82 -9.11
N ASN A 207 6.64 15.10 -9.09
CA ASN A 207 7.75 15.59 -8.29
C ASN A 207 7.53 15.37 -6.79
N GLY A 208 6.31 15.49 -6.30
CA GLY A 208 5.93 15.26 -4.91
C GLY A 208 6.23 13.83 -4.43
N ARG A 209 6.30 12.85 -5.33
CA ARG A 209 6.68 11.46 -5.00
C ARG A 209 8.16 11.39 -4.58
N GLU A 210 9.04 11.97 -5.39
CA GLU A 210 10.48 11.99 -5.11
C GLU A 210 10.80 12.84 -3.87
N GLN A 211 10.11 13.97 -3.72
CA GLN A 211 10.22 14.82 -2.54
C GLN A 211 9.86 14.04 -1.28
N LEU A 212 8.70 13.40 -1.22
CA LEU A 212 8.28 12.60 -0.06
C LEU A 212 9.25 11.46 0.24
N ARG A 213 9.75 10.78 -0.80
CA ARG A 213 10.78 9.74 -0.63
C ARG A 213 12.03 10.30 0.03
N GLY A 214 12.53 11.42 -0.49
CA GLY A 214 13.71 12.10 0.04
C GLY A 214 13.53 12.52 1.50
N GLU A 215 12.40 13.12 1.83
CA GLU A 215 12.05 13.56 3.19
C GLU A 215 12.00 12.39 4.17
N LEU A 216 11.29 11.30 3.81
CA LEU A 216 11.20 10.12 4.67
C LEU A 216 12.56 9.44 4.88
N THR A 217 13.39 9.37 3.84
CA THR A 217 14.74 8.80 3.93
C THR A 217 15.65 9.69 4.78
N ALA A 218 15.63 10.99 4.59
CA ALA A 218 16.41 11.94 5.42
C ALA A 218 16.00 11.88 6.89
N LEU A 219 14.70 11.74 7.19
CA LEU A 219 14.22 11.55 8.56
C LEU A 219 14.71 10.23 9.17
N MET A 220 14.80 9.15 8.39
CA MET A 220 15.39 7.89 8.85
C MET A 220 16.85 8.07 9.26
N GLU A 221 17.64 8.72 8.42
CA GLU A 221 19.06 8.99 8.68
C GLU A 221 19.25 9.88 9.91
N ALA A 222 18.55 11.02 9.97
CA ALA A 222 18.64 12.00 11.04
C ALA A 222 18.24 11.42 12.41
N ASN A 223 17.27 10.52 12.44
CA ASN A 223 16.78 9.89 13.67
C ASN A 223 17.41 8.51 13.93
N GLN A 224 18.29 8.05 13.04
CA GLN A 224 18.92 6.74 13.13
C GLN A 224 17.89 5.59 13.24
N ILE A 225 16.83 5.63 12.46
CA ILE A 225 15.84 4.56 12.37
C ILE A 225 16.07 3.75 11.08
N ASP A 226 15.82 2.45 11.17
CA ASP A 226 16.06 1.51 10.09
C ASP A 226 14.77 1.14 9.35
N ILE A 227 13.63 1.19 10.04
CA ILE A 227 12.31 0.80 9.52
C ILE A 227 11.23 1.74 10.07
N TRP A 228 10.36 2.23 9.19
CA TRP A 228 9.10 2.85 9.59
C TRP A 228 8.06 1.79 9.94
N ILE A 229 7.33 1.99 11.03
CA ILE A 229 6.17 1.16 11.40
C ILE A 229 4.92 2.03 11.54
N SER A 230 3.81 1.57 11.01
CA SER A 230 2.53 2.27 11.08
C SER A 230 1.36 1.29 10.93
N PRO A 231 0.13 1.67 11.31
CA PRO A 231 -1.03 0.87 11.02
C PRO A 231 -1.17 0.62 9.51
N SER A 232 -1.47 -0.60 9.09
CA SER A 232 -1.70 -0.94 7.67
C SER A 232 -3.13 -0.67 7.20
N ALA A 233 -4.01 -0.28 8.11
CA ALA A 233 -5.37 0.18 7.86
C ALA A 233 -5.82 1.12 8.99
N PRO A 234 -6.85 1.97 8.79
CA PRO A 234 -7.34 2.84 9.85
C PRO A 234 -7.84 2.11 11.10
N GLY A 235 -8.33 0.88 10.94
CA GLY A 235 -8.87 0.04 11.99
C GLY A 235 -9.20 -1.34 11.47
N ALA A 236 -10.09 -2.07 12.13
CA ALA A 236 -10.57 -3.37 11.71
C ALA A 236 -11.27 -3.33 10.34
N ALA A 237 -11.38 -4.48 9.69
CA ALA A 237 -12.10 -4.62 8.42
C ALA A 237 -13.55 -4.12 8.57
N PRO A 238 -14.01 -3.15 7.74
CA PRO A 238 -15.39 -2.67 7.79
C PRO A 238 -16.42 -3.78 7.56
N GLN A 239 -17.57 -3.67 8.22
CA GLN A 239 -18.73 -4.51 7.97
C GLN A 239 -19.32 -4.20 6.59
N GLY A 240 -19.85 -5.22 5.91
CA GLY A 240 -20.41 -5.12 4.57
C GLY A 240 -19.38 -5.38 3.47
N LEU A 241 -19.85 -5.34 2.22
CA LEU A 241 -19.03 -5.63 1.02
C LEU A 241 -19.03 -4.48 0.01
N ASP A 242 -19.70 -3.36 0.32
CA ASP A 242 -19.82 -2.20 -0.58
C ASP A 242 -18.56 -1.33 -0.60
N SER A 243 -17.66 -1.55 0.34
CA SER A 243 -16.39 -0.85 0.46
C SER A 243 -15.24 -1.83 0.69
N THR A 244 -14.09 -1.51 0.15
CA THR A 244 -12.82 -2.21 0.43
C THR A 244 -12.05 -1.61 1.61
N GLY A 245 -12.66 -0.67 2.33
CA GLY A 245 -12.00 0.12 3.38
C GLY A 245 -11.19 1.31 2.82
N ASP A 246 -10.70 2.16 3.70
CA ASP A 246 -9.93 3.36 3.34
C ASP A 246 -8.43 3.02 3.22
N PRO A 247 -7.75 3.34 2.10
CA PRO A 247 -6.33 3.11 1.91
C PRO A 247 -5.43 4.21 2.50
N VAL A 248 -5.97 5.14 3.26
CA VAL A 248 -5.27 6.35 3.71
C VAL A 248 -3.94 6.04 4.42
N MET A 249 -3.87 4.94 5.19
CA MET A 249 -2.64 4.52 5.88
C MET A 249 -1.56 3.96 4.94
N ASN A 250 -1.93 3.53 3.74
CA ASN A 250 -1.00 2.94 2.76
C ASN A 250 -0.50 3.97 1.74
N LEU A 251 -1.27 5.04 1.54
CA LEU A 251 -1.08 6.01 0.48
C LEU A 251 0.32 6.64 0.46
N PRO A 252 0.89 7.17 1.55
CA PRO A 252 2.19 7.84 1.49
C PRO A 252 3.33 6.87 1.13
N TRP A 253 3.24 5.62 1.57
CA TRP A 253 4.21 4.59 1.26
C TRP A 253 4.18 4.16 -0.21
N THR A 254 3.01 4.20 -0.82
CA THR A 254 2.86 3.97 -2.26
C THR A 254 3.29 5.20 -3.05
N HIS A 255 2.89 6.40 -2.61
CA HIS A 255 3.26 7.66 -3.25
C HIS A 255 4.78 7.84 -3.31
N SER A 256 5.48 7.60 -2.20
CA SER A 256 6.95 7.64 -2.16
C SER A 256 7.63 6.48 -2.89
N GLY A 257 6.90 5.41 -3.22
CA GLY A 257 7.47 4.20 -3.84
C GLY A 257 8.36 3.38 -2.91
N LEU A 258 8.36 3.64 -1.61
CA LEU A 258 9.09 2.85 -0.62
C LEU A 258 8.48 1.44 -0.47
N PRO A 259 9.28 0.41 -0.15
CA PRO A 259 8.75 -0.94 0.06
C PRO A 259 7.88 -1.00 1.32
N THR A 260 6.90 -1.91 1.34
CA THR A 260 6.06 -2.17 2.51
C THR A 260 5.75 -3.66 2.65
N ILE A 261 5.63 -4.11 3.88
CA ILE A 261 5.19 -5.45 4.22
C ILE A 261 4.21 -5.41 5.36
#